data_0280ed69fd38d6707ad608a9423b2317
#
_entry.id   0280ed69fd38d6707ad608a9423b2317
#
_cell.length_a   1.000
_cell.length_b   1.000
_cell.length_c   1.000
_cell.angle_alpha   90.00
_cell.angle_beta   90.00
_cell.angle_gamma   90.00
#
_symmetry.space_group_name_H-M   'P 1'
#
loop_
_entity.id
_entity.type
_entity.pdbx_description
1 polymer ?
#
loop_
_entity_poly.entity_id
_entity_poly.type
_entity_poly.pdbx_seq_one_letter_code
_entity_poly.pdbx_strand_id
1 'polypeptide(L)'
;MKRLVELIDDGDNPYDSCPNFYYFHFFTQVRMYYPNIRKQIPKFYDQDYHLWTTIIQQAKDSGEIRPDTDVKKAATMFRQMYFGLSYEQSFLNGLDVDLLAENFRYIYSLLK
;
A
#
# COMPACT_ATOMS: atom_id res chain seq x y z
N MET A 1 -2.84 6.69 -2.30
CA MET A 1 -1.50 6.15 -2.10
C MET A 1 -0.44 7.22 -2.04
N LYS A 2 -0.40 8.10 -3.02
CA LYS A 2 0.53 9.22 -3.00
C LYS A 2 0.44 10.03 -1.70
N ARG A 3 -0.78 10.28 -1.24
CA ARG A 3 -1.01 11.01 0.01
C ARG A 3 -0.45 10.28 1.24
N LEU A 4 -0.57 8.96 1.26
CA LEU A 4 -0.02 8.17 2.37
C LEU A 4 1.51 8.28 2.41
N VAL A 5 2.15 8.22 1.25
CA VAL A 5 3.60 8.39 1.13
C VAL A 5 4.01 9.79 1.58
N GLU A 6 3.26 10.81 1.18
CA GLU A 6 3.51 12.18 1.61
C GLU A 6 3.43 12.35 3.12
N LEU A 7 2.46 11.69 3.76
CA LEU A 7 2.33 11.73 5.22
C LEU A 7 3.49 11.04 5.93
N ILE A 8 4.04 10.00 5.33
CA ILE A 8 5.21 9.28 5.87
C ILE A 8 6.46 10.13 5.72
N ASP A 9 6.62 10.78 4.56
CA ASP A 9 7.81 11.57 4.24
C ASP A 9 7.75 13.00 4.77
N ASP A 10 6.57 13.47 5.17
CA ASP A 10 6.34 14.85 5.60
C ASP A 10 6.61 15.00 7.09
N GLY A 11 7.81 14.79 7.49
CA GLY A 11 8.14 14.96 8.88
C GLY A 11 9.51 15.57 9.08
N ASP A 12 9.60 16.54 9.96
CA ASP A 12 10.85 16.96 10.56
C ASP A 12 11.36 15.80 11.43
N ASN A 13 11.46 14.64 10.84
CA ASN A 13 11.96 13.47 11.53
C ASN A 13 13.47 13.55 11.58
N PRO A 14 14.08 13.53 12.79
CA PRO A 14 15.53 13.51 12.90
C PRO A 14 16.19 12.27 12.28
N TYR A 15 15.35 11.33 11.84
CA TYR A 15 15.79 10.08 11.20
C TYR A 15 15.38 10.05 9.73
N ASP A 16 15.55 11.14 9.02
CA ASP A 16 15.03 11.38 7.67
C ASP A 16 15.46 10.39 6.60
N SER A 17 16.49 9.59 6.84
CA SER A 17 16.98 8.65 5.84
C SER A 17 16.03 7.49 5.56
N CYS A 18 15.08 7.19 6.49
CA CYS A 18 14.16 6.05 6.35
C CYS A 18 12.82 6.33 7.05
N PRO A 19 12.01 7.28 6.56
CA PRO A 19 10.78 7.65 7.25
C PRO A 19 9.78 6.51 7.37
N ASN A 20 9.62 5.69 6.34
CA ASN A 20 8.68 4.57 6.40
C ASN A 20 9.14 3.43 7.31
N PHE A 21 10.43 3.34 7.61
CA PHE A 21 10.91 2.40 8.63
C PHE A 21 10.28 2.73 9.98
N TYR A 22 10.25 4.00 10.35
CA TYR A 22 9.67 4.42 11.63
C TYR A 22 8.15 4.23 11.64
N TYR A 23 7.50 4.38 10.51
CA TYR A 23 6.08 4.06 10.38
C TYR A 23 5.81 2.60 10.70
N PHE A 24 6.56 1.68 10.09
CA PHE A 24 6.38 0.24 10.35
C PHE A 24 6.76 -0.14 11.77
N HIS A 25 7.81 0.46 12.31
CA HIS A 25 8.20 0.24 13.70
C HIS A 25 7.10 0.69 14.65
N PHE A 26 6.58 1.91 14.45
CA PHE A 26 5.48 2.44 15.25
C PHE A 26 4.25 1.53 15.16
N PHE A 27 3.91 1.11 13.97
CA PHE A 27 2.75 0.24 13.73
C PHE A 27 2.89 -1.10 14.46
N THR A 28 4.10 -1.65 14.47
CA THR A 28 4.41 -2.88 15.21
C THR A 28 4.26 -2.66 16.71
N GLN A 29 4.74 -1.55 17.23
CA GLN A 29 4.61 -1.18 18.65
C GLN A 29 3.13 -1.06 19.04
N VAL A 30 2.34 -0.38 18.22
CA VAL A 30 0.90 -0.23 18.43
C VAL A 30 0.23 -1.60 18.52
N ARG A 31 0.55 -2.49 17.60
CA ARG A 31 -0.02 -3.83 17.58
C ARG A 31 0.32 -4.62 18.83
N MET A 32 1.55 -4.47 19.34
CA MET A 32 2.03 -5.27 20.48
C MET A 32 1.57 -4.73 21.83
N TYR A 33 1.50 -3.40 21.99
CA TYR A 33 1.34 -2.79 23.31
C TYR A 33 0.05 -1.99 23.50
N TYR A 34 -0.75 -1.80 22.45
CA TYR A 34 -1.98 -0.99 22.53
C TYR A 34 -3.17 -1.79 22.01
N PRO A 35 -3.75 -2.68 22.83
CA PRO A 35 -4.81 -3.60 22.37
C PRO A 35 -6.06 -2.89 21.84
N ASN A 36 -6.39 -1.70 22.36
CA ASN A 36 -7.56 -0.97 21.88
C ASN A 36 -7.36 -0.47 20.44
N ILE A 37 -6.16 -0.03 20.12
CA ILE A 37 -5.80 0.39 18.75
C ILE A 37 -5.64 -0.82 17.86
N ARG A 38 -5.03 -1.90 18.39
CA ARG A 38 -4.86 -3.15 17.66
C ARG A 38 -6.19 -3.69 17.12
N LYS A 39 -7.26 -3.56 17.87
CA LYS A 39 -8.60 -4.01 17.45
C LYS A 39 -9.12 -3.24 16.23
N GLN A 40 -8.62 -2.05 15.99
CA GLN A 40 -9.01 -1.22 14.85
C GLN A 40 -8.21 -1.50 13.59
N ILE A 41 -7.08 -2.19 13.70
CA ILE A 41 -6.21 -2.49 12.54
C ILE A 41 -6.97 -3.25 11.44
N PRO A 42 -7.75 -4.31 11.74
CA PRO A 42 -8.50 -4.99 10.70
C PRO A 42 -9.46 -4.07 9.94
N LYS A 43 -10.02 -3.05 10.58
CA LYS A 43 -10.90 -2.09 9.93
C LYS A 43 -10.15 -1.26 8.89
N PHE A 44 -8.92 -0.85 9.18
CA PHE A 44 -8.08 -0.14 8.22
C PHE A 44 -7.76 -1.02 7.01
N TYR A 45 -7.43 -2.28 7.25
CA TYR A 45 -7.17 -3.22 6.16
C TYR A 45 -8.40 -3.44 5.31
N ASP A 46 -9.58 -3.56 5.93
CA ASP A 46 -10.84 -3.75 5.20
C ASP A 46 -11.17 -2.53 4.34
N GLN A 47 -10.98 -1.32 4.86
CA GLN A 47 -11.21 -0.09 4.12
C GLN A 47 -10.25 0.04 2.93
N ASP A 48 -8.98 -0.24 3.15
CA ASP A 48 -7.97 -0.22 2.09
C ASP A 48 -8.28 -1.25 1.02
N TYR A 49 -8.62 -2.47 1.43
CA TYR A 49 -9.00 -3.55 0.53
C TYR A 49 -10.24 -3.19 -0.29
N HIS A 50 -11.23 -2.59 0.36
CA HIS A 50 -12.44 -2.16 -0.31
C HIS A 50 -12.15 -1.08 -1.37
N LEU A 51 -11.27 -0.14 -1.06
CA LEU A 51 -10.85 0.88 -2.01
C LEU A 51 -10.20 0.25 -3.24
N TRP A 52 -9.27 -0.67 -3.03
CA TRP A 52 -8.59 -1.36 -4.14
C TRP A 52 -9.56 -2.17 -4.99
N THR A 53 -10.46 -2.94 -4.36
CA THR A 53 -11.45 -3.72 -5.11
C THR A 53 -12.38 -2.83 -5.91
N THR A 54 -12.77 -1.68 -5.37
CA THR A 54 -13.62 -0.73 -6.09
C THR A 54 -12.91 -0.19 -7.33
N ILE A 55 -11.64 0.19 -7.20
CA ILE A 55 -10.84 0.72 -8.33
C ILE A 55 -10.69 -0.35 -9.42
N ILE A 56 -10.34 -1.57 -9.03
CA ILE A 56 -10.14 -2.66 -9.99
C ILE A 56 -11.47 -3.03 -10.66
N GLN A 57 -12.57 -3.05 -9.91
CA GLN A 57 -13.88 -3.34 -10.47
C GLN A 57 -14.30 -2.29 -11.50
N GLN A 58 -14.04 -1.02 -11.23
CA GLN A 58 -14.31 0.06 -12.17
C GLN A 58 -13.49 -0.10 -13.46
N ALA A 59 -12.23 -0.46 -13.34
CA ALA A 59 -11.37 -0.71 -14.49
C ALA A 59 -11.89 -1.89 -15.33
N LYS A 60 -12.36 -2.94 -14.67
CA LYS A 60 -12.96 -4.10 -15.34
C LYS A 60 -14.23 -3.72 -16.06
N ASP A 61 -15.11 -2.99 -15.38
CA ASP A 61 -16.41 -2.58 -15.93
C ASP A 61 -16.25 -1.62 -17.11
N SER A 62 -15.24 -0.78 -17.12
CA SER A 62 -14.97 0.16 -18.20
C SER A 62 -14.21 -0.45 -19.39
N GLY A 63 -13.79 -1.70 -19.27
CA GLY A 63 -13.05 -2.39 -20.32
C GLY A 63 -11.56 -2.07 -20.36
N GLU A 64 -11.02 -1.40 -19.37
CA GLU A 64 -9.58 -1.10 -19.30
C GLU A 64 -8.76 -2.35 -19.08
N ILE A 65 -9.28 -3.30 -18.34
CA ILE A 65 -8.64 -4.59 -18.06
C ILE A 65 -9.54 -5.73 -18.54
N ARG A 66 -8.98 -6.92 -18.63
CA ARG A 66 -9.69 -8.08 -19.16
C ARG A 66 -10.94 -8.39 -18.35
N PRO A 67 -12.05 -8.76 -19.01
CA PRO A 67 -13.31 -9.07 -18.30
C PRO A 67 -13.23 -10.32 -17.43
N ASP A 68 -12.25 -11.19 -17.64
CA ASP A 68 -12.02 -12.38 -16.83
C ASP A 68 -11.13 -12.13 -15.62
N THR A 69 -10.77 -10.88 -15.36
CA THR A 69 -9.94 -10.53 -14.22
C THR A 69 -10.64 -10.85 -12.91
N ASP A 70 -9.94 -11.58 -12.02
CA ASP A 70 -10.39 -11.79 -10.66
C ASP A 70 -10.08 -10.53 -9.85
N VAL A 71 -11.12 -9.74 -9.57
CA VAL A 71 -11.00 -8.43 -8.93
C VAL A 71 -10.35 -8.55 -7.55
N LYS A 72 -10.74 -9.54 -6.76
CA LYS A 72 -10.20 -9.71 -5.40
C LYS A 72 -8.72 -10.05 -5.42
N LYS A 73 -8.31 -10.94 -6.31
CA LYS A 73 -6.90 -11.31 -6.46
C LYS A 73 -6.06 -10.15 -6.97
N ALA A 74 -6.55 -9.43 -7.96
CA ALA A 74 -5.86 -8.27 -8.50
C ALA A 74 -5.67 -7.19 -7.43
N ALA A 75 -6.72 -6.87 -6.68
CA ALA A 75 -6.67 -5.91 -5.60
C ALA A 75 -5.64 -6.33 -4.54
N THR A 76 -5.63 -7.60 -4.17
CA THR A 76 -4.67 -8.14 -3.21
C THR A 76 -3.25 -8.00 -3.72
N MET A 77 -3.01 -8.30 -4.99
CA MET A 77 -1.66 -8.19 -5.58
C MET A 77 -1.14 -6.75 -5.56
N PHE A 78 -1.96 -5.78 -5.94
CA PHE A 78 -1.57 -4.37 -5.90
C PHE A 78 -1.26 -3.92 -4.47
N ARG A 79 -2.14 -4.27 -3.55
CA ARG A 79 -1.99 -3.90 -2.14
C ARG A 79 -0.74 -4.52 -1.53
N GLN A 80 -0.52 -5.80 -1.76
CA GLN A 80 0.64 -6.50 -1.20
C GLN A 80 1.94 -6.01 -1.83
N MET A 81 1.92 -5.66 -3.12
CA MET A 81 3.09 -5.09 -3.76
C MET A 81 3.45 -3.74 -3.13
N TYR A 82 2.45 -2.90 -2.86
CA TYR A 82 2.68 -1.63 -2.17
C TYR A 82 3.30 -1.85 -0.79
N PHE A 83 2.69 -2.70 0.02
CA PHE A 83 3.19 -2.97 1.37
C PHE A 83 4.55 -3.65 1.36
N GLY A 84 4.74 -4.61 0.47
CA GLY A 84 6.02 -5.31 0.34
C GLY A 84 7.16 -4.41 -0.05
N LEU A 85 6.95 -3.58 -1.08
CA LEU A 85 7.96 -2.63 -1.53
C LEU A 85 8.23 -1.58 -0.46
N SER A 86 7.18 -1.06 0.17
CA SER A 86 7.28 -0.07 1.22
C SER A 86 8.10 -0.60 2.40
N TYR A 87 7.81 -1.82 2.82
CA TYR A 87 8.52 -2.46 3.92
C TYR A 87 9.97 -2.73 3.57
N GLU A 88 10.21 -3.30 2.39
CA GLU A 88 11.56 -3.60 1.93
C GLU A 88 12.42 -2.34 1.87
N GLN A 89 11.89 -1.29 1.26
CA GLN A 89 12.66 -0.06 1.10
C GLN A 89 12.78 0.75 2.39
N SER A 90 11.96 0.42 3.41
CA SER A 90 12.10 1.06 4.72
C SER A 90 13.45 0.79 5.37
N PHE A 91 14.11 -0.30 5.00
CA PHE A 91 15.45 -0.63 5.49
C PHE A 91 16.57 0.01 4.66
N LEU A 92 16.22 0.72 3.61
CA LEU A 92 17.16 1.40 2.71
C LEU A 92 16.97 2.91 2.83
N ASN A 93 16.59 3.57 1.76
CA ASN A 93 16.45 5.03 1.72
C ASN A 93 14.99 5.51 1.78
N GLY A 94 14.07 4.63 2.14
CA GLY A 94 12.66 4.94 2.12
C GLY A 94 12.03 4.58 0.78
N LEU A 95 10.70 4.67 0.70
CA LEU A 95 9.94 4.23 -0.47
C LEU A 95 10.25 5.11 -1.69
N ASP A 96 10.66 4.46 -2.77
CA ASP A 96 10.82 5.08 -4.08
C ASP A 96 9.46 5.09 -4.78
N VAL A 97 8.84 6.25 -4.84
CA VAL A 97 7.50 6.41 -5.43
C VAL A 97 7.51 6.15 -6.93
N ASP A 98 8.59 6.50 -7.62
CA ASP A 98 8.70 6.27 -9.05
C ASP A 98 8.77 4.78 -9.37
N LEU A 99 9.53 4.04 -8.58
CA LEU A 99 9.60 2.58 -8.71
C LEU A 99 8.24 1.94 -8.39
N LEU A 100 7.55 2.41 -7.38
CA LEU A 100 6.20 1.95 -7.06
C LEU A 100 5.26 2.15 -8.24
N ALA A 101 5.29 3.33 -8.85
CA ALA A 101 4.47 3.64 -10.01
C ALA A 101 4.82 2.74 -11.21
N GLU A 102 6.10 2.48 -11.45
CA GLU A 102 6.54 1.55 -12.50
C GLU A 102 5.99 0.15 -12.27
N ASN A 103 6.08 -0.34 -11.04
CA ASN A 103 5.61 -1.68 -10.69
C ASN A 103 4.10 -1.78 -10.82
N PHE A 104 3.37 -0.74 -10.44
CA PHE A 104 1.92 -0.70 -10.65
C PHE A 104 1.58 -0.73 -12.13
N ARG A 105 2.28 0.03 -12.96
CA ARG A 105 2.06 0.02 -14.41
C ARG A 105 2.37 -1.33 -15.03
N TYR A 106 3.40 -2.00 -14.53
CA TYR A 106 3.73 -3.34 -15.01
C TYR A 106 2.63 -4.34 -14.70
N ILE A 107 2.13 -4.37 -13.45
CA ILE A 107 1.03 -5.25 -13.06
C ILE A 107 -0.22 -4.92 -13.89
N TYR A 108 -0.52 -3.65 -14.05
CA TYR A 108 -1.66 -3.21 -14.85
C TYR A 108 -1.55 -3.69 -16.29
N SER A 109 -0.35 -3.64 -16.87
CA SER A 109 -0.14 -4.10 -18.24
C SER A 109 -0.41 -5.60 -18.41
N LEU A 110 -0.20 -6.38 -17.35
CA LEU A 110 -0.49 -7.81 -17.38
C LEU A 110 -2.00 -8.11 -17.36
N LEU A 111 -2.80 -7.16 -16.91
CA LEU A 111 -4.26 -7.31 -16.80
C LEU A 111 -5.00 -6.86 -18.06
N LYS A 112 -4.33 -6.17 -18.95
CA LYS A 112 -4.93 -5.74 -20.22
C LYS A 112 -5.08 -6.93 -21.20
#